data_106f5cf3bb030ab426fcf524e7c9c964
#
_entry.id   106f5cf3bb030ab426fcf524e7c9c964
#
_cell.length_a   1.000
_cell.length_b   1.000
_cell.length_c   1.000
_cell.angle_alpha   90.00
_cell.angle_beta   90.00
_cell.angle_gamma   90.00
#
_symmetry.space_group_name_H-M   'P 1'
#
loop_
_entity.id
_entity.type
_entity.pdbx_description
1 polymer ?
#
loop_
_entity_poly.entity_id
_entity_poly.type
_entity_poly.pdbx_seq_one_letter_code
_entity_poly.pdbx_strand_id
1 'polypeptide(L)'
;MLASMIKTQYSTGVSRQNIERALVAAGLDLAHLQPADLAPLEDFHTMGRIATHQLVDLLDITSDHHVLDAGSGVGGTARFVADGRGCRITAVDLTDEYCETARWLNRLVGLDDRISVRQADVTALPFADATFDMVFSQHVQMNVADKQRMYAEARRVLADGGRLALWDITSGDGGELDFPLPWADHPTQSHLATAVALHTIVESAGFAIDHWNDLTDESAALMQALLTLPANPLGLHAFVADFEEKAKNLTAALADGRLRTIQGVARAI
;
A
#
# COMPACT_ATOMS: atom_id res chain seq x y z
N MET A 1 -6.28 -18.66 -10.89
CA MET A 1 -7.05 -18.98 -9.68
C MET A 1 -6.74 -18.01 -8.54
N LEU A 2 -5.47 -17.83 -8.12
CA LEU A 2 -5.08 -16.90 -7.02
C LEU A 2 -5.44 -15.42 -7.30
N ALA A 3 -5.04 -14.88 -8.45
CA ALA A 3 -5.41 -13.52 -8.86
C ALA A 3 -6.93 -13.26 -8.92
N SER A 4 -7.72 -14.30 -9.20
CA SER A 4 -9.18 -14.21 -9.15
C SER A 4 -9.72 -14.14 -7.72
N MET A 5 -9.08 -14.80 -6.76
CA MET A 5 -9.49 -14.78 -5.34
C MET A 5 -9.17 -13.40 -4.71
N ILE A 6 -7.99 -12.86 -4.98
CA ILE A 6 -7.60 -11.51 -4.51
C ILE A 6 -8.59 -10.45 -5.04
N LYS A 7 -8.90 -10.49 -6.34
CA LYS A 7 -9.89 -9.57 -6.94
C LYS A 7 -11.25 -9.64 -6.24
N THR A 8 -11.72 -10.84 -5.92
CA THR A 8 -13.03 -11.03 -5.25
C THR A 8 -13.02 -10.48 -3.82
N GLN A 9 -11.90 -10.59 -3.12
CA GLN A 9 -11.76 -10.12 -1.73
C GLN A 9 -11.83 -8.59 -1.62
N TYR A 10 -11.21 -7.88 -2.56
CA TYR A 10 -11.14 -6.41 -2.55
C TYR A 10 -12.22 -5.74 -3.41
N SER A 11 -13.00 -6.47 -4.20
CA SER A 11 -14.03 -5.91 -5.07
C SER A 11 -15.41 -6.07 -4.43
N THR A 12 -15.96 -4.97 -3.95
CA THR A 12 -17.32 -4.92 -3.40
C THR A 12 -18.34 -4.46 -4.43
N GLY A 13 -17.90 -3.88 -5.56
CA GLY A 13 -18.72 -3.27 -6.59
C GLY A 13 -19.29 -1.90 -6.22
N VAL A 14 -18.98 -1.40 -5.01
CA VAL A 14 -19.59 -0.16 -4.47
C VAL A 14 -18.58 0.76 -3.77
N SER A 15 -17.28 0.50 -3.86
CA SER A 15 -16.25 1.28 -3.16
C SER A 15 -16.34 2.76 -3.47
N ARG A 16 -16.42 3.15 -4.75
CA ARG A 16 -16.57 4.55 -5.15
C ARG A 16 -17.81 5.19 -4.54
N GLN A 17 -18.98 4.53 -4.63
CA GLN A 17 -20.24 5.09 -4.11
C GLN A 17 -20.20 5.23 -2.58
N ASN A 18 -19.55 4.29 -1.89
CA ASN A 18 -19.40 4.35 -0.45
C ASN A 18 -18.47 5.50 -0.03
N ILE A 19 -17.34 5.67 -0.72
CA ILE A 19 -16.42 6.79 -0.50
C ILE A 19 -17.12 8.13 -0.77
N GLU A 20 -17.83 8.26 -1.89
CA GLU A 20 -18.58 9.47 -2.22
C GLU A 20 -19.60 9.84 -1.13
N ARG A 21 -20.36 8.85 -0.64
CA ARG A 21 -21.30 9.06 0.47
C ARG A 21 -20.60 9.48 1.77
N ALA A 22 -19.44 8.88 2.07
CA ALA A 22 -18.66 9.23 3.26
C ALA A 22 -18.14 10.66 3.19
N LEU A 23 -17.61 11.10 2.04
CA LEU A 23 -17.13 12.48 1.83
C LEU A 23 -18.27 13.49 2.01
N VAL A 24 -19.43 13.23 1.40
CA VAL A 24 -20.61 14.10 1.55
C VAL A 24 -21.12 14.12 3.01
N ALA A 25 -21.17 12.95 3.67
CA ALA A 25 -21.59 12.85 5.07
C ALA A 25 -20.63 13.58 6.04
N ALA A 26 -19.36 13.69 5.68
CA ALA A 26 -18.36 14.48 6.41
C ALA A 26 -18.47 16.00 6.13
N GLY A 27 -19.39 16.43 5.26
CA GLY A 27 -19.61 17.84 4.92
C GLY A 27 -18.60 18.40 3.91
N LEU A 28 -17.86 17.54 3.20
CA LEU A 28 -16.91 17.98 2.19
C LEU A 28 -17.58 18.30 0.86
N ASP A 29 -17.12 19.38 0.22
CA ASP A 29 -17.57 19.77 -1.12
C ASP A 29 -16.70 19.08 -2.18
N LEU A 30 -17.30 18.14 -2.92
CA LEU A 30 -16.59 17.37 -3.95
C LEU A 30 -15.99 18.22 -5.08
N ALA A 31 -16.49 19.44 -5.27
CA ALA A 31 -15.97 20.36 -6.28
C ALA A 31 -14.69 21.10 -5.84
N HIS A 32 -14.35 21.05 -4.55
CA HIS A 32 -13.24 21.81 -3.96
C HIS A 32 -12.33 20.98 -3.04
N LEU A 33 -12.31 19.64 -3.26
CA LEU A 33 -11.45 18.74 -2.47
C LEU A 33 -9.97 19.03 -2.70
N GLN A 34 -9.21 18.91 -1.62
CA GLN A 34 -7.75 18.89 -1.65
C GLN A 34 -7.24 17.46 -1.43
N PRO A 35 -6.03 17.10 -1.89
CA PRO A 35 -5.45 15.77 -1.63
C PRO A 35 -5.46 15.38 -0.14
N ALA A 36 -5.23 16.33 0.76
CA ALA A 36 -5.22 16.10 2.21
C ALA A 36 -6.59 15.68 2.78
N ASP A 37 -7.71 16.08 2.16
CA ASP A 37 -9.06 15.71 2.60
C ASP A 37 -9.33 14.22 2.43
N LEU A 38 -8.61 13.56 1.53
CA LEU A 38 -8.76 12.15 1.22
C LEU A 38 -7.92 11.22 2.13
N ALA A 39 -6.91 11.76 2.84
CA ALA A 39 -5.96 10.97 3.62
C ALA A 39 -6.60 9.93 4.56
N PRO A 40 -7.72 10.18 5.27
CA PRO A 40 -8.34 9.18 6.14
C PRO A 40 -8.91 7.96 5.40
N LEU A 41 -9.15 8.07 4.09
CA LEU A 41 -9.75 7.02 3.25
C LEU A 41 -8.70 6.18 2.50
N GLU A 42 -7.43 6.58 2.48
CA GLU A 42 -6.49 6.12 1.47
C GLU A 42 -5.42 5.18 1.96
N ASP A 43 -4.95 5.39 3.17
CA ASP A 43 -3.75 4.73 3.65
C ASP A 43 -4.11 3.40 4.32
N PHE A 44 -4.34 2.37 3.50
CA PHE A 44 -4.72 1.03 3.91
C PHE A 44 -3.48 0.19 4.31
N HIS A 45 -2.64 0.77 5.13
CA HIS A 45 -1.46 0.12 5.73
C HIS A 45 -1.26 0.60 7.17
N THR A 46 -0.46 -0.16 7.94
CA THR A 46 -0.14 0.20 9.34
C THR A 46 0.47 1.61 9.40
N MET A 47 0.14 2.34 10.45
CA MET A 47 0.53 3.72 10.70
C MET A 47 0.00 4.75 9.67
N GLY A 48 -0.74 4.34 8.64
CA GLY A 48 -1.38 5.22 7.68
C GLY A 48 -0.42 6.27 7.09
N ARG A 49 -0.87 7.51 6.96
CA ARG A 49 -0.09 8.62 6.37
C ARG A 49 1.28 8.85 7.04
N ILE A 50 1.45 8.49 8.32
CA ILE A 50 2.74 8.60 9.01
C ILE A 50 3.77 7.66 8.36
N ALA A 51 3.38 6.42 8.07
CA ALA A 51 4.25 5.46 7.39
C ALA A 51 4.68 5.95 6.00
N THR A 52 3.75 6.50 5.22
CA THR A 52 4.04 7.07 3.90
C THR A 52 5.03 8.23 4.02
N HIS A 53 4.83 9.15 4.97
CA HIS A 53 5.78 10.24 5.25
C HIS A 53 7.18 9.71 5.57
N GLN A 54 7.29 8.79 6.54
CA GLN A 54 8.56 8.22 6.95
C GLN A 54 9.28 7.51 5.79
N LEU A 55 8.54 6.83 4.93
CA LEU A 55 9.10 6.14 3.77
C LEU A 55 9.60 7.13 2.70
N VAL A 56 8.81 8.16 2.41
CA VAL A 56 9.14 9.21 1.44
C VAL A 56 10.34 10.05 1.89
N ASP A 57 10.49 10.29 3.20
CA ASP A 57 11.59 11.06 3.76
C ASP A 57 12.96 10.34 3.68
N LEU A 58 12.96 9.03 3.44
CA LEU A 58 14.17 8.24 3.15
C LEU A 58 14.61 8.36 1.69
N LEU A 59 13.87 9.08 0.84
CA LEU A 59 14.06 9.12 -0.61
C LEU A 59 14.22 10.57 -1.09
N ASP A 60 15.17 10.80 -1.99
CA ASP A 60 15.38 12.07 -2.65
C ASP A 60 14.49 12.19 -3.89
N ILE A 61 13.16 12.28 -3.69
CA ILE A 61 12.21 12.40 -4.81
C ILE A 61 12.16 13.82 -5.32
N THR A 62 12.37 13.98 -6.63
CA THR A 62 12.28 15.26 -7.35
C THR A 62 11.14 15.24 -8.37
N SER A 63 10.77 16.41 -8.89
CA SER A 63 9.74 16.57 -9.91
C SER A 63 10.04 15.84 -11.24
N ASP A 64 11.31 15.57 -11.51
CA ASP A 64 11.74 14.91 -12.76
C ASP A 64 11.60 13.39 -12.71
N HIS A 65 11.43 12.82 -11.52
CA HIS A 65 11.31 11.38 -11.34
C HIS A 65 9.98 10.83 -11.88
N HIS A 66 10.05 9.60 -12.39
CA HIS A 66 8.91 8.78 -12.72
C HIS A 66 8.80 7.63 -11.71
N VAL A 67 7.76 7.61 -10.90
CA VAL A 67 7.57 6.69 -9.79
C VAL A 67 6.49 5.67 -10.12
N LEU A 68 6.73 4.42 -9.80
CA LEU A 68 5.71 3.35 -9.81
C LEU A 68 5.18 3.13 -8.39
N ASP A 69 3.88 3.22 -8.20
CA ASP A 69 3.17 2.79 -6.99
C ASP A 69 2.56 1.40 -7.27
N ALA A 70 3.24 0.36 -6.79
CA ALA A 70 2.94 -1.04 -7.09
C ALA A 70 2.04 -1.64 -6.00
N GLY A 71 0.77 -1.87 -6.34
CA GLY A 71 -0.29 -2.23 -5.39
C GLY A 71 -0.92 -0.99 -4.75
N SER A 72 -1.26 -0.02 -5.59
CA SER A 72 -1.63 1.34 -5.16
C SER A 72 -2.99 1.45 -4.44
N GLY A 73 -3.80 0.39 -4.43
CA GLY A 73 -5.16 0.45 -3.90
C GLY A 73 -5.97 1.59 -4.56
N VAL A 74 -6.57 2.44 -3.75
CA VAL A 74 -7.30 3.62 -4.23
C VAL A 74 -6.40 4.83 -4.49
N GLY A 75 -5.07 4.70 -4.43
CA GLY A 75 -4.09 5.67 -4.89
C GLY A 75 -3.62 6.71 -3.86
N GLY A 76 -3.70 6.42 -2.56
CA GLY A 76 -3.31 7.35 -1.50
C GLY A 76 -1.85 7.77 -1.55
N THR A 77 -0.93 6.81 -1.61
CA THR A 77 0.51 7.08 -1.72
C THR A 77 0.84 7.84 -3.01
N ALA A 78 0.24 7.43 -4.13
CA ALA A 78 0.44 8.12 -5.41
C ALA A 78 0.05 9.61 -5.32
N ARG A 79 -1.12 9.94 -4.75
CA ARG A 79 -1.57 11.34 -4.57
C ARG A 79 -0.65 12.11 -3.63
N PHE A 80 -0.28 11.52 -2.50
CA PHE A 80 0.62 12.15 -1.54
C PHE A 80 1.97 12.52 -2.16
N VAL A 81 2.57 11.59 -2.90
CA VAL A 81 3.89 11.81 -3.54
C VAL A 81 3.78 12.80 -4.71
N ALA A 82 2.76 12.67 -5.57
CA ALA A 82 2.56 13.57 -6.71
C ALA A 82 2.30 15.02 -6.26
N ASP A 83 1.47 15.22 -5.24
CA ASP A 83 1.16 16.53 -4.69
C ASP A 83 2.39 17.17 -4.02
N GLY A 84 3.05 16.41 -3.13
CA GLY A 84 4.18 16.91 -2.33
C GLY A 84 5.49 17.07 -3.09
N ARG A 85 5.76 16.27 -4.12
CA ARG A 85 7.03 16.26 -4.86
C ARG A 85 6.90 16.73 -6.31
N GLY A 86 5.69 16.84 -6.84
CA GLY A 86 5.45 17.32 -8.20
C GLY A 86 5.86 16.33 -9.30
N CYS A 87 6.25 15.10 -8.96
CA CYS A 87 6.72 14.09 -9.90
C CYS A 87 5.57 13.36 -10.63
N ARG A 88 5.91 12.57 -11.65
CA ARG A 88 4.96 11.71 -12.36
C ARG A 88 4.83 10.37 -11.66
N ILE A 89 3.60 9.90 -11.50
CA ILE A 89 3.31 8.59 -10.89
C ILE A 89 2.58 7.70 -11.89
N THR A 90 2.98 6.44 -11.94
CA THR A 90 2.17 5.35 -12.49
C THR A 90 1.72 4.47 -11.33
N ALA A 91 0.43 4.44 -11.08
CA ALA A 91 -0.18 3.62 -10.03
C ALA A 91 -0.74 2.34 -10.64
N VAL A 92 -0.42 1.19 -10.06
CA VAL A 92 -0.97 -0.09 -10.53
C VAL A 92 -1.60 -0.86 -9.38
N ASP A 93 -2.75 -1.46 -9.66
CA ASP A 93 -3.41 -2.39 -8.75
C ASP A 93 -4.02 -3.56 -9.52
N LEU A 94 -4.16 -4.71 -8.88
CA LEU A 94 -4.79 -5.88 -9.48
C LEU A 94 -6.31 -5.73 -9.59
N THR A 95 -6.91 -4.94 -8.71
CA THR A 95 -8.36 -4.75 -8.55
C THR A 95 -8.85 -3.60 -9.42
N ASP A 96 -9.63 -3.90 -10.45
CA ASP A 96 -10.14 -2.89 -11.39
C ASP A 96 -11.00 -1.83 -10.71
N GLU A 97 -11.83 -2.23 -9.76
CA GLU A 97 -12.66 -1.31 -8.94
C GLU A 97 -11.81 -0.26 -8.21
N TYR A 98 -10.64 -0.66 -7.67
CA TYR A 98 -9.72 0.26 -7.02
C TYR A 98 -9.06 1.20 -8.04
N CYS A 99 -8.67 0.67 -9.21
CA CYS A 99 -8.14 1.50 -10.29
C CYS A 99 -9.16 2.56 -10.77
N GLU A 100 -10.42 2.19 -10.94
CA GLU A 100 -11.48 3.13 -11.33
C GLU A 100 -11.73 4.18 -10.23
N THR A 101 -11.76 3.75 -8.97
CA THR A 101 -11.89 4.64 -7.81
C THR A 101 -10.71 5.60 -7.73
N ALA A 102 -9.48 5.12 -7.89
CA ALA A 102 -8.28 5.96 -7.90
C ALA A 102 -8.32 7.02 -9.01
N ARG A 103 -8.70 6.65 -10.24
CA ARG A 103 -8.86 7.61 -11.36
C ARG A 103 -9.91 8.68 -11.05
N TRP A 104 -11.00 8.29 -10.41
CA TRP A 104 -12.04 9.25 -10.00
C TRP A 104 -11.54 10.20 -8.93
N LEU A 105 -10.88 9.69 -7.87
CA LEU A 105 -10.30 10.51 -6.80
C LEU A 105 -9.22 11.47 -7.32
N ASN A 106 -8.34 11.01 -8.23
CA ASN A 106 -7.33 11.85 -8.85
C ASN A 106 -7.94 13.06 -9.59
N ARG A 107 -9.04 12.83 -10.33
CA ARG A 107 -9.78 13.94 -10.99
C ARG A 107 -10.41 14.92 -10.01
N LEU A 108 -10.95 14.43 -8.89
CA LEU A 108 -11.55 15.31 -7.88
C LEU A 108 -10.57 16.29 -7.26
N VAL A 109 -9.29 15.88 -7.14
CA VAL A 109 -8.23 16.70 -6.54
C VAL A 109 -7.24 17.28 -7.57
N GLY A 110 -7.54 17.17 -8.88
CA GLY A 110 -6.76 17.78 -9.95
C GLY A 110 -5.35 17.20 -10.13
N LEU A 111 -5.17 15.89 -9.88
CA LEU A 111 -3.89 15.17 -10.03
C LEU A 111 -3.89 14.14 -11.17
N ASP A 112 -4.92 14.13 -12.01
CA ASP A 112 -5.06 13.15 -13.10
C ASP A 112 -4.12 13.41 -14.29
N ASP A 113 -3.52 14.58 -14.38
CA ASP A 113 -2.43 14.90 -15.31
C ASP A 113 -1.05 14.36 -14.86
N ARG A 114 -0.87 14.11 -13.56
CA ARG A 114 0.38 13.62 -12.96
C ARG A 114 0.35 12.13 -12.64
N ILE A 115 -0.84 11.58 -12.37
CA ILE A 115 -1.02 10.19 -11.92
C ILE A 115 -1.77 9.40 -12.99
N SER A 116 -1.06 8.49 -13.65
CA SER A 116 -1.69 7.48 -14.52
C SER A 116 -2.00 6.23 -13.71
N VAL A 117 -3.22 5.69 -13.87
CA VAL A 117 -3.65 4.47 -13.15
C VAL A 117 -3.89 3.34 -14.15
N ARG A 118 -3.33 2.15 -13.88
CA ARG A 118 -3.47 0.98 -14.73
C ARG A 118 -3.73 -0.27 -13.91
N GLN A 119 -4.69 -1.10 -14.35
CA GLN A 119 -4.84 -2.43 -13.79
C GLN A 119 -3.67 -3.31 -14.23
N ALA A 120 -2.92 -3.87 -13.26
CA ALA A 120 -1.80 -4.77 -13.54
C ALA A 120 -1.53 -5.71 -12.34
N ASP A 121 -0.89 -6.85 -12.65
CA ASP A 121 -0.34 -7.77 -11.68
C ASP A 121 1.13 -7.39 -11.40
N VAL A 122 1.48 -7.20 -10.14
CA VAL A 122 2.86 -6.84 -9.73
C VAL A 122 3.88 -7.95 -10.06
N THR A 123 3.42 -9.17 -10.34
CA THR A 123 4.27 -10.28 -10.80
C THR A 123 4.46 -10.32 -12.32
N ALA A 124 3.80 -9.42 -13.07
CA ALA A 124 3.87 -9.33 -14.53
C ALA A 124 3.58 -7.90 -14.99
N LEU A 125 4.45 -6.97 -14.66
CA LEU A 125 4.27 -5.55 -14.92
C LEU A 125 4.34 -5.24 -16.42
N PRO A 126 3.33 -4.55 -16.99
CA PRO A 126 3.23 -4.30 -18.43
C PRO A 126 4.03 -3.06 -18.86
N PHE A 127 5.27 -2.95 -18.36
CA PHE A 127 6.18 -1.85 -18.66
C PHE A 127 7.51 -2.38 -19.20
N ALA A 128 8.20 -1.56 -19.95
CA ALA A 128 9.55 -1.85 -20.42
C ALA A 128 10.54 -1.85 -19.22
N ASP A 129 11.70 -2.47 -19.44
CA ASP A 129 12.80 -2.43 -18.49
C ASP A 129 13.24 -0.98 -18.27
N ALA A 130 13.75 -0.67 -17.08
CA ALA A 130 14.30 0.63 -16.72
C ALA A 130 13.36 1.82 -17.03
N THR A 131 12.05 1.66 -16.78
CA THR A 131 11.03 2.69 -17.03
C THR A 131 10.90 3.68 -15.86
N PHE A 132 11.19 3.25 -14.63
CA PHE A 132 10.95 4.02 -13.43
C PHE A 132 12.22 4.31 -12.66
N ASP A 133 12.25 5.47 -12.01
CA ASP A 133 13.34 5.86 -11.10
C ASP A 133 13.12 5.29 -9.70
N MET A 134 11.87 5.11 -9.31
CA MET A 134 11.47 4.58 -8.00
C MET A 134 10.26 3.66 -8.08
N VAL A 135 10.21 2.67 -7.18
CA VAL A 135 9.06 1.79 -6.96
C VAL A 135 8.67 1.85 -5.49
N PHE A 136 7.41 2.16 -5.21
CA PHE A 136 6.79 1.99 -3.90
C PHE A 136 5.99 0.69 -3.85
N SER A 137 6.03 0.01 -2.69
CA SER A 137 5.19 -1.14 -2.36
C SER A 137 4.82 -1.08 -0.89
N GLN A 138 3.52 -0.89 -0.59
CA GLN A 138 3.05 -0.77 0.79
C GLN A 138 1.88 -1.73 1.03
N HIS A 139 2.06 -2.69 1.95
CA HIS A 139 1.09 -3.74 2.28
C HIS A 139 0.63 -4.57 1.06
N VAL A 140 1.57 -4.98 0.22
CA VAL A 140 1.30 -5.73 -1.02
C VAL A 140 1.76 -7.17 -0.93
N GLN A 141 2.98 -7.41 -0.44
CA GLN A 141 3.63 -8.72 -0.54
C GLN A 141 2.87 -9.84 0.19
N MET A 142 2.11 -9.55 1.25
CA MET A 142 1.32 -10.56 1.96
C MET A 142 0.21 -11.17 1.10
N ASN A 143 -0.21 -10.48 0.04
CA ASN A 143 -1.17 -10.97 -0.95
C ASN A 143 -0.51 -11.78 -2.08
N VAL A 144 0.82 -11.69 -2.23
CA VAL A 144 1.55 -12.26 -3.38
C VAL A 144 2.23 -13.56 -2.99
N ALA A 145 1.83 -14.68 -3.59
CA ALA A 145 2.45 -15.97 -3.33
C ALA A 145 3.89 -16.04 -3.89
N ASP A 146 4.10 -15.55 -5.11
CA ASP A 146 5.40 -15.52 -5.79
C ASP A 146 6.09 -14.15 -5.58
N LYS A 147 6.66 -13.97 -4.40
CA LYS A 147 7.40 -12.74 -4.04
C LYS A 147 8.69 -12.58 -4.84
N GLN A 148 9.34 -13.68 -5.19
CA GLN A 148 10.56 -13.64 -6.01
C GLN A 148 10.25 -13.00 -7.37
N ARG A 149 9.13 -13.39 -7.99
CA ARG A 149 8.68 -12.81 -9.25
C ARG A 149 8.28 -11.34 -9.09
N MET A 150 7.57 -10.99 -8.01
CA MET A 150 7.18 -9.59 -7.72
C MET A 150 8.41 -8.67 -7.64
N TYR A 151 9.42 -9.05 -6.85
CA TYR A 151 10.62 -8.21 -6.71
C TYR A 151 11.53 -8.26 -7.92
N ALA A 152 11.57 -9.37 -8.68
CA ALA A 152 12.24 -9.43 -9.97
C ALA A 152 11.60 -8.47 -11.00
N GLU A 153 10.27 -8.37 -11.03
CA GLU A 153 9.57 -7.40 -11.89
C GLU A 153 9.82 -5.96 -11.44
N ALA A 154 9.79 -5.69 -10.11
CA ALA A 154 10.16 -4.39 -9.57
C ALA A 154 11.60 -3.98 -9.99
N ARG A 155 12.57 -4.91 -9.89
CA ARG A 155 13.95 -4.67 -10.35
C ARG A 155 14.02 -4.42 -11.86
N ARG A 156 13.32 -5.23 -12.65
CA ARG A 156 13.34 -5.12 -14.11
C ARG A 156 12.85 -3.75 -14.60
N VAL A 157 11.78 -3.24 -14.00
CA VAL A 157 11.20 -1.96 -14.42
C VAL A 157 11.91 -0.75 -13.85
N LEU A 158 12.78 -0.91 -12.84
CA LEU A 158 13.62 0.15 -12.29
C LEU A 158 14.84 0.40 -13.17
N ALA A 159 15.17 1.67 -13.35
CA ALA A 159 16.45 2.11 -13.89
C ALA A 159 17.61 1.66 -12.98
N ASP A 160 18.81 1.56 -13.51
CA ASP A 160 20.00 1.26 -12.74
C ASP A 160 20.22 2.35 -11.67
N GLY A 161 20.46 1.93 -10.43
CA GLY A 161 20.55 2.83 -9.28
C GLY A 161 19.20 3.37 -8.77
N GLY A 162 18.09 3.00 -9.43
CA GLY A 162 16.74 3.32 -8.98
C GLY A 162 16.42 2.73 -7.60
N ARG A 163 15.41 3.24 -6.94
CA ARG A 163 15.09 2.90 -5.54
C ARG A 163 13.79 2.10 -5.44
N LEU A 164 13.83 1.02 -4.65
CA LEU A 164 12.64 0.33 -4.12
C LEU A 164 12.41 0.80 -2.70
N ALA A 165 11.19 1.25 -2.40
CA ALA A 165 10.75 1.58 -1.05
C ALA A 165 9.58 0.68 -0.67
N LEU A 166 9.66 0.00 0.45
CA LEU A 166 8.63 -0.92 0.93
C LEU A 166 8.24 -0.63 2.38
N TRP A 167 6.95 -0.84 2.64
CA TRP A 167 6.36 -0.86 3.97
C TRP A 167 5.41 -2.04 4.05
N ASP A 168 5.79 -3.10 4.75
CA ASP A 168 5.04 -4.35 4.65
C ASP A 168 4.92 -5.10 5.98
N ILE A 169 3.91 -5.96 6.05
CA ILE A 169 3.70 -6.89 7.16
C ILE A 169 4.40 -8.21 6.86
N THR A 170 5.14 -8.72 7.83
CA THR A 170 5.78 -10.04 7.78
C THR A 170 5.30 -10.90 8.95
N SER A 171 5.48 -12.22 8.83
CA SER A 171 5.22 -13.11 9.96
C SER A 171 6.28 -12.95 11.04
N GLY A 172 5.84 -12.96 12.29
CA GLY A 172 6.67 -13.07 13.48
C GLY A 172 6.68 -14.48 14.04
N ASP A 173 7.17 -14.63 15.27
CA ASP A 173 7.36 -15.92 15.96
C ASP A 173 6.23 -16.26 16.96
N GLY A 174 5.20 -15.40 17.05
CA GLY A 174 4.16 -15.45 18.09
C GLY A 174 3.05 -16.49 17.91
N GLY A 175 3.11 -17.36 16.89
CA GLY A 175 2.14 -18.45 16.68
C GLY A 175 1.10 -18.17 15.61
N GLU A 176 -0.08 -18.84 15.71
CA GLU A 176 -1.15 -18.74 14.70
C GLU A 176 -1.85 -17.37 14.73
N LEU A 177 -2.29 -16.93 13.55
CA LEU A 177 -2.99 -15.66 13.36
C LEU A 177 -4.50 -15.84 13.51
N ASP A 178 -5.13 -14.85 14.12
CA ASP A 178 -6.58 -14.72 14.11
C ASP A 178 -7.04 -14.04 12.81
N PHE A 179 -8.08 -14.57 12.21
CA PHE A 179 -8.72 -14.02 11.01
C PHE A 179 -10.15 -13.58 11.35
N PRO A 180 -10.69 -12.57 10.60
CA PRO A 180 -10.14 -11.95 9.39
C PRO A 180 -9.02 -10.94 9.69
N LEU A 181 -8.10 -10.79 8.73
CA LEU A 181 -7.09 -9.74 8.69
C LEU A 181 -7.39 -8.76 7.55
N PRO A 182 -6.83 -7.55 7.52
CA PRO A 182 -7.10 -6.57 6.46
C PRO A 182 -6.92 -7.11 5.03
N TRP A 183 -6.00 -8.05 4.83
CA TRP A 183 -5.69 -8.63 3.52
C TRP A 183 -6.21 -10.06 3.32
N ALA A 184 -6.79 -10.71 4.32
CA ALA A 184 -7.20 -12.10 4.24
C ALA A 184 -8.35 -12.40 5.20
N ASP A 185 -9.43 -12.99 4.71
CA ASP A 185 -10.50 -13.50 5.55
C ASP A 185 -10.20 -14.91 6.10
N HIS A 186 -9.29 -15.64 5.43
CA HIS A 186 -8.86 -16.98 5.80
C HIS A 186 -7.35 -17.19 5.62
N PRO A 187 -6.71 -18.12 6.37
CA PRO A 187 -5.27 -18.40 6.27
C PRO A 187 -4.78 -18.70 4.84
N THR A 188 -5.61 -19.33 4.01
CA THR A 188 -5.27 -19.70 2.64
C THR A 188 -5.11 -18.53 1.68
N GLN A 189 -5.53 -17.33 2.09
CA GLN A 189 -5.42 -16.09 1.33
C GLN A 189 -4.19 -15.26 1.75
N SER A 190 -3.54 -15.62 2.86
CA SER A 190 -2.39 -14.90 3.41
C SER A 190 -1.08 -15.61 3.03
N HIS A 191 -0.18 -14.87 2.40
CA HIS A 191 1.10 -15.36 1.90
C HIS A 191 2.27 -14.64 2.57
N LEU A 192 2.27 -14.54 3.89
CA LEU A 192 3.32 -13.87 4.65
C LEU A 192 4.69 -14.58 4.48
N ALA A 193 5.73 -13.77 4.41
CA ALA A 193 7.12 -14.21 4.61
C ALA A 193 7.61 -13.71 5.97
N THR A 194 8.65 -14.33 6.54
CA THR A 194 9.38 -13.74 7.67
C THR A 194 10.17 -12.51 7.20
N ALA A 195 10.51 -11.58 8.10
CA ALA A 195 11.34 -10.42 7.76
C ALA A 195 12.70 -10.83 7.14
N VAL A 196 13.33 -11.90 7.64
CA VAL A 196 14.58 -12.44 7.09
C VAL A 196 14.39 -13.01 5.69
N ALA A 197 13.31 -13.77 5.47
CA ALA A 197 13.03 -14.32 4.14
C ALA A 197 12.74 -13.20 3.13
N LEU A 198 11.97 -12.18 3.53
CA LEU A 198 11.68 -11.04 2.68
C LEU A 198 12.95 -10.25 2.31
N HIS A 199 13.82 -9.98 3.28
CA HIS A 199 15.12 -9.35 3.05
C HIS A 199 15.93 -10.13 2.00
N THR A 200 16.07 -11.44 2.19
CA THR A 200 16.81 -12.32 1.26
C THR A 200 16.18 -12.33 -0.15
N ILE A 201 14.85 -12.32 -0.25
CA ILE A 201 14.15 -12.26 -1.54
C ILE A 201 14.47 -10.95 -2.27
N VAL A 202 14.44 -9.81 -1.56
CA VAL A 202 14.76 -8.50 -2.14
C VAL A 202 16.22 -8.47 -2.63
N GLU A 203 17.19 -8.91 -1.82
CA GLU A 203 18.60 -8.99 -2.25
C GLU A 203 18.77 -9.91 -3.47
N SER A 204 18.14 -11.09 -3.45
CA SER A 204 18.22 -12.07 -4.54
C SER A 204 17.61 -11.57 -5.86
N ALA A 205 16.71 -10.57 -5.80
CA ALA A 205 16.14 -9.93 -6.96
C ALA A 205 17.05 -8.85 -7.60
N GLY A 206 18.25 -8.61 -7.06
CA GLY A 206 19.22 -7.64 -7.59
C GLY A 206 19.12 -6.26 -6.93
N PHE A 207 18.88 -6.22 -5.62
CA PHE A 207 18.87 -5.01 -4.83
C PHE A 207 19.96 -5.02 -3.76
N ALA A 208 20.55 -3.86 -3.52
CA ALA A 208 21.37 -3.60 -2.33
C ALA A 208 20.47 -2.87 -1.29
N ILE A 209 20.35 -3.43 -0.11
CA ILE A 209 19.54 -2.86 0.97
C ILE A 209 20.28 -1.67 1.59
N ASP A 210 19.67 -0.48 1.56
CA ASP A 210 20.23 0.73 2.18
C ASP A 210 19.62 0.98 3.58
N HIS A 211 18.31 0.66 3.77
CA HIS A 211 17.62 0.74 5.05
C HIS A 211 16.73 -0.49 5.24
N TRP A 212 16.70 -1.02 6.47
CA TRP A 212 15.82 -2.11 6.84
C TRP A 212 15.51 -2.03 8.33
N ASN A 213 14.33 -1.53 8.65
CA ASN A 213 13.91 -1.24 10.01
C ASN A 213 12.71 -2.09 10.38
N ASP A 214 12.77 -2.69 11.57
CA ASP A 214 11.60 -3.27 12.23
C ASP A 214 10.90 -2.17 13.04
N LEU A 215 9.71 -1.79 12.63
CA LEU A 215 8.87 -0.75 13.25
C LEU A 215 7.61 -1.36 13.89
N THR A 216 7.72 -2.60 14.36
CA THR A 216 6.60 -3.34 14.94
C THR A 216 6.06 -2.67 16.19
N ASP A 217 6.93 -2.27 17.11
CA ASP A 217 6.52 -1.66 18.38
C ASP A 217 5.80 -0.32 18.17
N GLU A 218 6.34 0.53 17.27
CA GLU A 218 5.73 1.81 16.92
C GLU A 218 4.37 1.61 16.21
N SER A 219 4.32 0.63 15.31
CA SER A 219 3.07 0.28 14.61
C SER A 219 2.02 -0.25 15.59
N ALA A 220 2.38 -1.15 16.48
CA ALA A 220 1.48 -1.71 17.49
C ALA A 220 0.95 -0.62 18.41
N ALA A 221 1.83 0.26 18.93
CA ALA A 221 1.46 1.35 19.83
C ALA A 221 0.49 2.35 19.15
N LEU A 222 0.78 2.75 17.91
CA LEU A 222 -0.09 3.67 17.18
C LEU A 222 -1.44 3.03 16.83
N MET A 223 -1.44 1.79 16.33
CA MET A 223 -2.69 1.08 16.02
C MET A 223 -3.55 0.89 17.26
N GLN A 224 -2.94 0.54 18.40
CA GLN A 224 -3.66 0.46 19.67
C GLN A 224 -4.26 1.80 20.08
N ALA A 225 -3.53 2.90 19.93
CA ALA A 225 -4.05 4.24 20.22
C ALA A 225 -5.24 4.60 19.31
N LEU A 226 -5.13 4.31 18.01
CA LEU A 226 -6.20 4.58 17.03
C LEU A 226 -7.51 3.83 17.35
N LEU A 227 -7.42 2.60 17.88
CA LEU A 227 -8.61 1.83 18.30
C LEU A 227 -9.35 2.46 19.49
N THR A 228 -8.72 3.36 20.24
CA THR A 228 -9.36 4.07 21.37
C THR A 228 -10.04 5.38 20.94
N LEU A 229 -9.77 5.86 19.75
CA LEU A 229 -10.36 7.11 19.25
C LEU A 229 -11.79 6.86 18.74
N PRO A 230 -12.66 7.89 18.79
CA PRO A 230 -13.95 7.83 18.09
C PRO A 230 -13.74 7.53 16.62
N ALA A 231 -14.63 6.71 16.04
CA ALA A 231 -14.58 6.41 14.62
C ALA A 231 -14.62 7.69 13.78
N ASN A 232 -13.64 7.87 12.89
CA ASN A 232 -13.66 8.96 11.94
C ASN A 232 -14.74 8.65 10.88
N PRO A 233 -15.69 9.55 10.58
CA PRO A 233 -16.66 9.35 9.51
C PRO A 233 -16.00 9.03 8.17
N LEU A 234 -14.81 9.61 7.93
CA LEU A 234 -13.95 9.31 6.81
C LEU A 234 -12.90 8.31 7.25
N GLY A 235 -13.13 7.04 7.02
CA GLY A 235 -12.18 5.99 7.34
C GLY A 235 -12.31 4.80 6.40
N LEU A 236 -11.38 3.87 6.49
CA LEU A 236 -11.33 2.67 5.66
C LEU A 236 -12.60 1.81 5.77
N HIS A 237 -13.31 1.87 6.91
CA HIS A 237 -14.60 1.21 7.12
C HIS A 237 -15.69 1.64 6.10
N ALA A 238 -15.51 2.78 5.42
CA ALA A 238 -16.44 3.22 4.39
C ALA A 238 -16.51 2.22 3.21
N PHE A 239 -15.42 1.49 2.93
CA PHE A 239 -15.35 0.57 1.79
C PHE A 239 -14.66 -0.77 2.08
N VAL A 240 -14.10 -0.95 3.29
CA VAL A 240 -13.52 -2.22 3.74
C VAL A 240 -14.50 -2.91 4.67
N ALA A 241 -14.98 -4.07 4.26
CA ALA A 241 -15.89 -4.88 5.09
C ALA A 241 -15.18 -5.36 6.36
N ASP A 242 -15.92 -5.44 7.46
CA ASP A 242 -15.46 -5.94 8.76
C ASP A 242 -14.18 -5.27 9.26
N PHE A 243 -13.98 -3.98 8.89
CA PHE A 243 -12.74 -3.25 9.15
C PHE A 243 -12.39 -3.21 10.65
N GLU A 244 -13.37 -3.05 11.53
CA GLU A 244 -13.14 -2.97 12.97
C GLU A 244 -12.54 -4.28 13.52
N GLU A 245 -13.08 -5.44 13.13
CA GLU A 245 -12.57 -6.75 13.52
C GLU A 245 -11.17 -7.00 12.93
N LYS A 246 -11.00 -6.70 11.64
CA LYS A 246 -9.72 -6.81 10.94
C LYS A 246 -8.63 -5.95 11.59
N ALA A 247 -8.95 -4.72 11.97
CA ALA A 247 -8.03 -3.82 12.65
C ALA A 247 -7.66 -4.32 14.06
N LYS A 248 -8.62 -4.86 14.82
CA LYS A 248 -8.38 -5.46 16.14
C LYS A 248 -7.44 -6.67 16.04
N ASN A 249 -7.71 -7.58 15.12
CA ASN A 249 -6.88 -8.79 14.92
C ASN A 249 -5.46 -8.43 14.47
N LEU A 250 -5.31 -7.48 13.55
CA LEU A 250 -4.00 -6.96 13.15
C LEU A 250 -3.24 -6.34 14.32
N THR A 251 -3.91 -5.46 15.09
CA THR A 251 -3.28 -4.78 16.24
C THR A 251 -2.84 -5.77 17.32
N ALA A 252 -3.68 -6.75 17.64
CA ALA A 252 -3.32 -7.80 18.60
C ALA A 252 -2.13 -8.63 18.12
N ALA A 253 -2.10 -9.01 16.83
CA ALA A 253 -1.02 -9.81 16.27
C ALA A 253 0.32 -9.04 16.17
N LEU A 254 0.30 -7.72 16.00
CA LEU A 254 1.50 -6.87 16.13
C LEU A 254 1.96 -6.79 17.58
N ALA A 255 1.05 -6.57 18.53
CA ALA A 255 1.38 -6.40 19.94
C ALA A 255 1.97 -7.65 20.60
N ASP A 256 1.57 -8.84 20.16
CA ASP A 256 2.07 -10.12 20.69
C ASP A 256 3.16 -10.79 19.82
N GLY A 257 3.65 -10.11 18.77
CA GLY A 257 4.77 -10.54 17.95
C GLY A 257 4.45 -11.64 16.93
N ARG A 258 3.17 -11.94 16.67
CA ARG A 258 2.75 -12.83 15.57
C ARG A 258 2.93 -12.19 14.20
N LEU A 259 2.88 -10.87 14.13
CA LEU A 259 3.18 -10.06 12.94
C LEU A 259 4.27 -9.04 13.25
N ARG A 260 4.97 -8.62 12.21
CA ARG A 260 5.96 -7.55 12.26
C ARG A 260 5.71 -6.54 11.14
N THR A 261 6.04 -5.29 11.39
CA THR A 261 6.03 -4.22 10.38
C THR A 261 7.46 -3.90 9.97
N ILE A 262 7.74 -4.01 8.68
CA ILE A 262 9.07 -3.75 8.13
C ILE A 262 9.01 -2.56 7.17
N GLN A 263 9.92 -1.61 7.39
CA GLN A 263 10.23 -0.53 6.47
C GLN A 263 11.57 -0.83 5.79
N GLY A 264 11.60 -0.79 4.47
CA GLY A 264 12.81 -1.04 3.69
C GLY A 264 13.02 -0.03 2.58
N VAL A 265 14.28 0.34 2.34
CA VAL A 265 14.72 1.05 1.14
C VAL A 265 15.91 0.30 0.56
N ALA A 266 15.84 0.01 -0.73
CA ALA A 266 16.86 -0.73 -1.44
C ALA A 266 17.17 -0.07 -2.79
N ARG A 267 18.38 -0.24 -3.27
CA ARG A 267 18.87 0.30 -4.54
C ARG A 267 19.07 -0.82 -5.55
N ALA A 268 18.59 -0.61 -6.77
CA ALA A 268 18.81 -1.50 -7.91
C ALA A 268 20.31 -1.58 -8.27
N ILE A 269 20.89 -2.81 -8.35
CA ILE A 269 22.30 -3.08 -8.67
C ILE A 269 22.40 -3.91 -9.94
#